data_87629f329f386322150fb3acb3e1dea5
#
_entry.id   87629f329f386322150fb3acb3e1dea5
#
_cell.length_a   1.000
_cell.length_b   1.000
_cell.length_c   1.000
_cell.angle_alpha   90.00
_cell.angle_beta   90.00
_cell.angle_gamma   90.00
#
_symmetry.space_group_name_H-M   'P 1'
#
loop_
_entity.id
_entity.type
_entity.pdbx_description
1 polymer ?
#
loop_
_entity_poly.entity_id
_entity_poly.type
_entity_poly.pdbx_seq_one_letter_code
_entity_poly.pdbx_strand_id
1 'polypeptide(L)'
;MCDNVQVMKSYTFGLLQTTAFKGLKGFTTSLLKPYGLTTYQWALLGILYERKAGLGTTQLAKELQVSKPFITKAVQTLIDTGWVEKSDVIETDLRATRFILTPATRKKVPLIEKQLKSEMKKILSGVSKIQLFAYIVVLKYISEKLSDSVDDSAYEARST
;
A
#
# COMPACT_ATOMS: atom_id res chain seq x y z
N MET A 1 9.22 30.92 12.41
CA MET A 1 8.85 29.76 11.58
C MET A 1 9.99 29.56 10.62
N CYS A 2 10.74 28.48 10.79
CA CYS A 2 11.98 28.31 10.04
C CYS A 2 11.67 28.00 8.59
N ASP A 3 12.25 28.79 7.68
CA ASP A 3 12.20 28.58 6.23
C ASP A 3 12.98 27.32 5.82
N ASN A 4 12.51 26.16 6.25
CA ASN A 4 13.11 24.86 5.89
C ASN A 4 13.05 24.57 4.38
N VAL A 5 12.23 25.33 3.62
CA VAL A 5 12.10 25.18 2.16
C VAL A 5 13.26 25.85 1.41
N GLN A 6 13.99 26.79 2.05
CA GLN A 6 15.11 27.48 1.43
C GLN A 6 16.35 26.60 1.22
N VAL A 7 16.44 25.45 1.90
CA VAL A 7 17.59 24.54 1.83
C VAL A 7 17.53 23.60 0.62
N MET A 8 16.35 23.40 0.01
CA MET A 8 16.20 22.48 -1.11
C MET A 8 15.37 23.07 -2.25
N LYS A 9 15.94 23.06 -3.45
CA LYS A 9 15.22 23.49 -4.65
C LYS A 9 14.03 22.56 -4.91
N SER A 10 12.85 23.11 -5.19
CA SER A 10 11.61 22.35 -5.36
C SER A 10 11.69 21.21 -6.39
N TYR A 11 12.40 21.45 -7.51
CA TYR A 11 12.62 20.44 -8.53
C TYR A 11 13.50 19.27 -8.04
N THR A 12 14.46 19.53 -7.16
CA THR A 12 15.31 18.49 -6.57
C THR A 12 14.49 17.60 -5.63
N PHE A 13 13.60 18.20 -4.83
CA PHE A 13 12.71 17.44 -3.96
C PHE A 13 11.80 16.49 -4.77
N GLY A 14 11.11 17.01 -5.79
CA GLY A 14 10.23 16.20 -6.64
C GLY A 14 10.96 15.09 -7.38
N LEU A 15 12.18 15.38 -7.90
CA LEU A 15 13.01 14.39 -8.57
C LEU A 15 13.45 13.26 -7.62
N LEU A 16 13.92 13.59 -6.42
CA LEU A 16 14.33 12.60 -5.42
C LEU A 16 13.16 11.71 -4.99
N GLN A 17 11.99 12.29 -4.73
CA GLN A 17 10.78 11.53 -4.40
C GLN A 17 10.39 10.56 -5.54
N THR A 18 10.37 11.06 -6.76
CA THR A 18 10.03 10.24 -7.93
C THR A 18 11.02 9.10 -8.15
N THR A 19 12.33 9.38 -8.03
CA THR A 19 13.37 8.38 -8.20
C THR A 19 13.33 7.33 -7.10
N ALA A 20 13.18 7.74 -5.84
CA ALA A 20 13.04 6.83 -4.71
C ALA A 20 11.80 5.94 -4.85
N PHE A 21 10.66 6.54 -5.22
CA PHE A 21 9.42 5.78 -5.45
C PHE A 21 9.59 4.73 -6.55
N LYS A 22 10.14 5.11 -7.71
CA LYS A 22 10.37 4.17 -8.83
C LYS A 22 11.30 3.03 -8.42
N GLY A 23 12.39 3.34 -7.73
CA GLY A 23 13.34 2.35 -7.23
C GLY A 23 12.71 1.37 -6.25
N LEU A 24 12.03 1.88 -5.22
CA LEU A 24 11.36 1.06 -4.21
C LEU A 24 10.22 0.23 -4.81
N LYS A 25 9.43 0.79 -5.73
CA LYS A 25 8.37 0.06 -6.43
C LYS A 25 8.94 -1.08 -7.26
N GLY A 26 9.98 -0.83 -8.06
CA GLY A 26 10.66 -1.85 -8.87
C GLY A 26 11.24 -2.97 -8.01
N PHE A 27 11.93 -2.61 -6.93
CA PHE A 27 12.49 -3.54 -5.96
C PHE A 27 11.40 -4.41 -5.31
N THR A 28 10.34 -3.81 -4.77
CA THR A 28 9.23 -4.54 -4.15
C THR A 28 8.54 -5.46 -5.16
N THR A 29 8.32 -4.96 -6.40
CA THR A 29 7.71 -5.77 -7.47
C THR A 29 8.56 -7.01 -7.78
N SER A 30 9.88 -6.89 -7.83
CA SER A 30 10.77 -8.04 -8.09
C SER A 30 10.69 -9.10 -6.99
N LEU A 31 10.58 -8.69 -5.73
CA LEU A 31 10.44 -9.59 -4.59
C LEU A 31 9.06 -10.27 -4.51
N LEU A 32 8.02 -9.60 -5.01
CA LEU A 32 6.65 -10.13 -5.01
C LEU A 32 6.34 -11.00 -6.23
N LYS A 33 7.16 -10.93 -7.29
CA LYS A 33 6.98 -11.70 -8.53
C LYS A 33 6.82 -13.21 -8.32
N PRO A 34 7.61 -13.91 -7.45
CA PRO A 34 7.44 -15.33 -7.20
C PRO A 34 6.07 -15.71 -6.61
N TYR A 35 5.38 -14.75 -6.01
CA TYR A 35 4.05 -14.93 -5.41
C TYR A 35 2.91 -14.52 -6.35
N GLY A 36 3.22 -14.01 -7.54
CA GLY A 36 2.23 -13.49 -8.50
C GLY A 36 1.51 -12.24 -8.00
N LEU A 37 2.14 -11.46 -7.09
CA LEU A 37 1.53 -10.30 -6.45
C LEU A 37 2.11 -8.99 -7.00
N THR A 38 1.24 -8.01 -7.18
CA THR A 38 1.62 -6.61 -7.36
C THR A 38 1.84 -5.92 -6.01
N THR A 39 2.52 -4.77 -6.01
CA THR A 39 2.73 -3.96 -4.79
C THR A 39 1.40 -3.57 -4.13
N TYR A 40 0.38 -3.19 -4.90
CA TYR A 40 -0.94 -2.85 -4.37
C TYR A 40 -1.69 -4.06 -3.80
N GLN A 41 -1.62 -5.21 -4.46
CA GLN A 41 -2.18 -6.45 -3.92
C GLN A 41 -1.50 -6.84 -2.61
N TRP A 42 -0.18 -6.68 -2.52
CA TRP A 42 0.54 -6.90 -1.28
C TRP A 42 0.10 -5.96 -0.15
N ALA A 43 -0.05 -4.66 -0.44
CA ALA A 43 -0.57 -3.70 0.53
C ALA A 43 -1.99 -4.06 0.99
N LEU A 44 -2.86 -4.49 0.06
CA LEU A 44 -4.21 -4.96 0.36
C LEU A 44 -4.19 -6.19 1.29
N LEU A 45 -3.34 -7.17 1.01
CA LEU A 45 -3.17 -8.33 1.89
C LEU A 45 -2.67 -7.94 3.29
N GLY A 46 -1.75 -6.98 3.38
CA GLY A 46 -1.26 -6.43 4.65
C GLY A 46 -2.37 -5.79 5.49
N ILE A 47 -3.19 -4.94 4.87
CA ILE A 47 -4.35 -4.31 5.52
C ILE A 47 -5.34 -5.38 6.02
N LEU A 48 -5.69 -6.35 5.18
CA LEU A 48 -6.60 -7.44 5.57
C LEU A 48 -5.99 -8.38 6.64
N TYR A 49 -4.67 -8.47 6.70
CA TYR A 49 -3.99 -9.23 7.75
C TYR A 49 -4.18 -8.59 9.12
N GLU A 50 -4.11 -7.27 9.20
CA GLU A 50 -4.32 -6.50 10.44
C GLU A 50 -5.81 -6.41 10.80
N ARG A 51 -6.70 -6.31 9.82
CA ARG A 51 -8.15 -6.18 9.99
C ARG A 51 -8.84 -7.54 9.90
N LYS A 52 -8.78 -8.33 10.97
CA LYS A 52 -9.32 -9.71 11.01
C LYS A 52 -10.80 -9.83 10.66
N ALA A 53 -11.61 -8.82 10.99
CA ALA A 53 -13.04 -8.75 10.68
C ALA A 53 -13.32 -8.50 9.18
N GLY A 54 -12.26 -8.29 8.38
CA GLY A 54 -12.39 -7.97 6.97
C GLY A 54 -12.80 -6.52 6.71
N LEU A 55 -12.69 -6.12 5.46
CA LEU A 55 -13.05 -4.77 4.99
C LEU A 55 -13.83 -4.87 3.68
N GLY A 56 -14.77 -3.94 3.48
CA GLY A 56 -15.46 -3.76 2.21
C GLY A 56 -14.67 -2.93 1.20
N THR A 57 -15.09 -2.93 -0.05
CA THR A 57 -14.46 -2.22 -1.17
C THR A 57 -14.21 -0.73 -0.86
N THR A 58 -15.20 -0.03 -0.28
CA THR A 58 -15.10 1.39 0.05
C THR A 58 -14.02 1.67 1.10
N GLN A 59 -13.93 0.83 2.12
CA GLN A 59 -12.94 0.97 3.18
C GLN A 59 -11.53 0.71 2.64
N LEU A 60 -11.36 -0.35 1.83
CA LEU A 60 -10.08 -0.66 1.18
C LEU A 60 -9.63 0.44 0.22
N ALA A 61 -10.56 1.03 -0.55
CA ALA A 61 -10.27 2.14 -1.45
C ALA A 61 -9.76 3.37 -0.68
N LYS A 62 -10.38 3.68 0.45
CA LYS A 62 -9.97 4.78 1.35
C LYS A 62 -8.59 4.51 1.97
N GLU A 63 -8.36 3.32 2.51
CA GLU A 63 -7.08 2.94 3.15
C GLU A 63 -5.90 2.99 2.15
N LEU A 64 -6.13 2.56 0.90
CA LEU A 64 -5.10 2.53 -0.15
C LEU A 64 -5.05 3.81 -1.00
N GLN A 65 -5.98 4.76 -0.78
CA GLN A 65 -6.11 6.00 -1.55
C GLN A 65 -6.20 5.75 -3.07
N VAL A 66 -7.04 4.78 -3.45
CA VAL A 66 -7.29 4.40 -4.86
C VAL A 66 -8.78 4.35 -5.15
N SER A 67 -9.16 4.28 -6.43
CA SER A 67 -10.56 4.20 -6.83
C SER A 67 -11.21 2.85 -6.45
N LYS A 68 -12.54 2.85 -6.22
CA LYS A 68 -13.30 1.62 -5.95
C LYS A 68 -13.23 0.60 -7.10
N PRO A 69 -13.31 0.99 -8.39
CA PRO A 69 -13.12 0.07 -9.50
C PRO A 69 -11.76 -0.64 -9.47
N PHE A 70 -10.69 0.08 -9.12
CA PHE A 70 -9.36 -0.51 -8.96
C PHE A 70 -9.35 -1.58 -7.87
N ILE A 71 -9.94 -1.30 -6.69
CA ILE A 71 -10.05 -2.30 -5.60
C ILE A 71 -10.87 -3.50 -6.03
N THR A 72 -12.01 -3.28 -6.70
CA THR A 72 -12.86 -4.38 -7.18
C THR A 72 -12.08 -5.34 -8.07
N LYS A 73 -11.31 -4.81 -9.02
CA LYS A 73 -10.46 -5.61 -9.91
C LYS A 73 -9.33 -6.33 -9.15
N ALA A 74 -8.65 -5.62 -8.25
CA ALA A 74 -7.54 -6.18 -7.48
C ALA A 74 -8.01 -7.31 -6.54
N VAL A 75 -9.13 -7.11 -5.84
CA VAL A 75 -9.74 -8.11 -4.96
C VAL A 75 -10.22 -9.33 -5.75
N GLN A 76 -10.86 -9.11 -6.91
CA GLN A 76 -11.31 -10.23 -7.74
C GLN A 76 -10.13 -11.12 -8.15
N THR A 77 -9.02 -10.53 -8.60
CA THR A 77 -7.79 -11.29 -8.91
C THR A 77 -7.28 -12.07 -7.69
N LEU A 78 -7.35 -11.49 -6.49
CA LEU A 78 -6.90 -12.16 -5.26
C LEU A 78 -7.86 -13.29 -4.84
N ILE A 79 -9.15 -13.19 -5.13
CA ILE A 79 -10.13 -14.27 -4.94
C ILE A 79 -9.83 -15.40 -5.92
N ASP A 80 -9.68 -15.10 -7.20
CA ASP A 80 -9.43 -16.08 -8.27
C ASP A 80 -8.12 -16.86 -8.03
N THR A 81 -7.15 -16.23 -7.35
CA THR A 81 -5.86 -16.85 -7.00
C THR A 81 -5.81 -17.42 -5.59
N GLY A 82 -6.92 -17.40 -4.84
CA GLY A 82 -7.05 -18.04 -3.53
C GLY A 82 -6.35 -17.30 -2.37
N TRP A 83 -6.01 -16.02 -2.54
CA TRP A 83 -5.43 -15.20 -1.47
C TRP A 83 -6.48 -14.62 -0.53
N VAL A 84 -7.65 -14.28 -1.06
CA VAL A 84 -8.75 -13.59 -0.38
C VAL A 84 -10.04 -14.36 -0.60
N GLU A 85 -10.94 -14.29 0.34
CA GLU A 85 -12.31 -14.83 0.24
C GLU A 85 -13.32 -13.79 0.71
N LYS A 86 -14.58 -13.97 0.28
CA LYS A 86 -15.69 -13.17 0.78
C LYS A 86 -16.06 -13.68 2.17
N SER A 87 -16.31 -12.76 3.09
CA SER A 87 -16.77 -13.10 4.43
C SER A 87 -18.29 -13.18 4.44
N ASP A 88 -18.82 -14.29 4.96
CA ASP A 88 -20.24 -14.49 5.18
C ASP A 88 -20.72 -13.92 6.54
N VAL A 89 -19.90 -13.11 7.21
CA VAL A 89 -20.28 -12.51 8.49
C VAL A 89 -21.40 -11.51 8.25
N ILE A 90 -22.59 -11.92 8.63
CA ILE A 90 -23.82 -11.12 8.67
C ILE A 90 -23.71 -10.16 9.86
N GLU A 91 -23.07 -9.02 9.68
CA GLU A 91 -23.36 -7.87 10.53
C GLU A 91 -24.60 -7.15 9.98
N THR A 92 -25.33 -6.48 10.82
CA THR A 92 -26.66 -5.88 10.66
C THR A 92 -26.86 -4.98 9.42
N ASP A 93 -25.84 -4.76 8.61
CA ASP A 93 -25.94 -4.10 7.32
C ASP A 93 -25.74 -5.12 6.18
N LEU A 94 -26.83 -5.73 5.77
CA LEU A 94 -26.98 -6.82 4.79
C LEU A 94 -26.46 -6.53 3.37
N ARG A 95 -25.81 -5.39 3.11
CA ARG A 95 -25.45 -4.93 1.76
C ARG A 95 -23.95 -4.82 1.45
N ALA A 96 -23.07 -4.95 2.43
CA ALA A 96 -21.64 -4.73 2.22
C ALA A 96 -20.85 -6.04 2.27
N THR A 97 -20.51 -6.60 1.11
CA THR A 97 -19.54 -7.71 1.02
C THR A 97 -18.21 -7.31 1.65
N ARG A 98 -17.74 -8.09 2.63
CA ARG A 98 -16.43 -7.95 3.23
C ARG A 98 -15.47 -8.97 2.64
N PHE A 99 -14.20 -8.63 2.64
CA PHE A 99 -13.11 -9.49 2.18
C PHE A 99 -12.19 -9.81 3.34
N ILE A 100 -11.79 -11.06 3.43
CA ILE A 100 -10.86 -11.57 4.45
C ILE A 100 -9.76 -12.39 3.77
N LEU A 101 -8.65 -12.57 4.47
CA LEU A 101 -7.61 -13.49 4.01
C LEU A 101 -8.07 -14.94 4.19
N THR A 102 -7.81 -15.78 3.21
CA THR A 102 -7.96 -17.24 3.41
C THR A 102 -7.03 -17.73 4.54
N PRO A 103 -7.36 -18.83 5.22
CA PRO A 103 -6.50 -19.40 6.28
C PRO A 103 -5.07 -19.69 5.80
N ALA A 104 -4.92 -20.13 4.55
CA ALA A 104 -3.62 -20.38 3.92
C ALA A 104 -2.82 -19.07 3.75
N THR A 105 -3.47 -18.01 3.26
CA THR A 105 -2.87 -16.68 3.08
C THR A 105 -2.44 -16.09 4.42
N ARG A 106 -3.27 -16.22 5.45
CA ARG A 106 -2.94 -15.70 6.79
C ARG A 106 -1.65 -16.30 7.37
N LYS A 107 -1.34 -17.55 7.00
CA LYS A 107 -0.05 -18.19 7.37
C LYS A 107 1.11 -17.73 6.47
N LYS A 108 0.84 -17.41 5.19
CA LYS A 108 1.88 -16.99 4.23
C LYS A 108 2.33 -15.54 4.42
N VAL A 109 1.41 -14.62 4.74
CA VAL A 109 1.72 -13.18 4.85
C VAL A 109 2.91 -12.89 5.77
N PRO A 110 3.01 -13.44 7.00
CA PRO A 110 4.17 -13.18 7.87
C PRO A 110 5.50 -13.67 7.29
N LEU A 111 5.48 -14.76 6.53
CA LEU A 111 6.68 -15.33 5.90
C LEU A 111 7.18 -14.43 4.77
N ILE A 112 6.27 -13.97 3.91
CA ILE A 112 6.59 -13.01 2.85
C ILE A 112 7.10 -11.70 3.45
N GLU A 113 6.40 -11.17 4.46
CA GLU A 113 6.80 -9.94 5.16
C GLU A 113 8.20 -10.04 5.76
N LYS A 114 8.54 -11.18 6.39
CA LYS A 114 9.88 -11.43 6.92
C LYS A 114 10.95 -11.37 5.82
N GLN A 115 10.65 -11.95 4.66
CA GLN A 115 11.56 -11.92 3.51
C GLN A 115 11.73 -10.49 2.97
N LEU A 116 10.63 -9.78 2.73
CA LEU A 116 10.67 -8.40 2.25
C LEU A 116 11.44 -7.49 3.22
N LYS A 117 11.19 -7.62 4.53
CA LYS A 117 11.92 -6.87 5.56
C LYS A 117 13.41 -7.16 5.56
N SER A 118 13.80 -8.42 5.37
CA SER A 118 15.21 -8.80 5.29
C SER A 118 15.91 -8.13 4.11
N GLU A 119 15.29 -8.13 2.94
CA GLU A 119 15.85 -7.49 1.75
C GLU A 119 15.84 -5.95 1.87
N MET A 120 14.77 -5.35 2.41
CA MET A 120 14.70 -3.92 2.67
C MET A 120 15.77 -3.46 3.65
N LYS A 121 16.09 -4.26 4.67
CA LYS A 121 17.16 -3.96 5.63
C LYS A 121 18.53 -3.82 4.95
N LYS A 122 18.80 -4.57 3.88
CA LYS A 122 20.06 -4.45 3.13
C LYS A 122 20.17 -3.08 2.45
N ILE A 123 19.08 -2.62 1.83
CA ILE A 123 19.03 -1.29 1.18
C ILE A 123 19.18 -0.17 2.19
N LEU A 124 18.54 -0.31 3.35
CA LEU A 124 18.50 0.71 4.40
C LEU A 124 19.65 0.58 5.42
N SER A 125 20.69 -0.22 5.14
CA SER A 125 21.77 -0.51 6.09
C SER A 125 22.55 0.72 6.56
N GLY A 126 22.59 1.79 5.75
CA GLY A 126 23.23 3.08 6.11
C GLY A 126 22.27 4.08 6.78
N VAL A 127 21.01 3.72 7.00
CA VAL A 127 19.98 4.63 7.54
C VAL A 127 19.70 4.28 9.00
N SER A 128 19.83 5.24 9.91
CA SER A 128 19.50 5.04 11.31
C SER A 128 17.98 4.92 11.52
N LYS A 129 17.57 4.28 12.63
CA LYS A 129 16.13 4.16 12.98
C LYS A 129 15.45 5.52 13.11
N ILE A 130 16.16 6.53 13.64
CA ILE A 130 15.64 7.90 13.80
C ILE A 130 15.38 8.53 12.43
N GLN A 131 16.32 8.42 11.51
CA GLN A 131 16.17 8.94 10.14
C GLN A 131 15.01 8.26 9.40
N LEU A 132 14.90 6.92 9.51
CA LEU A 132 13.80 6.19 8.89
C LEU A 132 12.46 6.59 9.49
N PHE A 133 12.38 6.74 10.81
CA PHE A 133 11.15 7.20 11.47
C PHE A 133 10.77 8.61 11.04
N ALA A 134 11.72 9.54 11.01
CA ALA A 134 11.48 10.91 10.55
C ALA A 134 10.99 10.93 9.09
N TYR A 135 11.58 10.13 8.22
CA TYR A 135 11.16 9.99 6.83
C TYR A 135 9.70 9.50 6.71
N ILE A 136 9.34 8.47 7.46
CA ILE A 136 7.97 7.94 7.48
C ILE A 136 6.97 8.99 7.96
N VAL A 137 7.31 9.75 9.01
CA VAL A 137 6.46 10.83 9.54
C VAL A 137 6.22 11.90 8.48
N VAL A 138 7.29 12.33 7.78
CA VAL A 138 7.17 13.32 6.70
C VAL A 138 6.32 12.80 5.55
N LEU A 139 6.52 11.54 5.12
CA LEU A 139 5.69 10.93 4.06
C LEU A 139 4.22 10.88 4.44
N LYS A 140 3.90 10.47 5.67
CA LYS A 140 2.50 10.46 6.16
C LYS A 140 1.90 11.85 6.13
N TYR A 141 2.61 12.85 6.67
CA TYR A 141 2.16 14.24 6.66
C TYR A 141 1.86 14.77 5.26
N ILE A 142 2.77 14.53 4.31
CA ILE A 142 2.58 14.94 2.90
C ILE A 142 1.37 14.21 2.30
N SER A 143 1.24 12.90 2.52
CA SER A 143 0.13 12.10 2.01
C SER A 143 -1.22 12.61 2.53
N GLU A 144 -1.34 12.90 3.83
CA GLU A 144 -2.55 13.44 4.45
C GLU A 144 -2.90 14.82 3.90
N LYS A 145 -1.91 15.72 3.76
CA LYS A 145 -2.14 17.08 3.25
C LYS A 145 -2.52 17.14 1.78
N LEU A 146 -2.07 16.18 0.99
CA LEU A 146 -2.35 16.16 -0.45
C LEU A 146 -3.56 15.27 -0.80
N SER A 147 -4.02 14.40 0.09
CA SER A 147 -5.22 13.57 -0.16
C SER A 147 -6.48 14.38 -0.40
N ASP A 148 -6.61 15.54 0.27
CA ASP A 148 -7.75 16.44 0.13
C ASP A 148 -7.69 17.30 -1.14
N SER A 149 -6.56 17.33 -1.84
CA SER A 149 -6.30 18.18 -3.00
C SER A 149 -6.21 17.41 -4.33
N VAL A 150 -6.21 16.08 -4.28
CA VAL A 150 -6.18 15.24 -5.49
C VAL A 150 -7.61 14.93 -5.90
N ASP A 151 -8.15 15.73 -6.83
CA ASP A 151 -9.39 15.43 -7.52
C ASP A 151 -9.27 14.08 -8.25
N ASP A 152 -10.26 13.19 -8.10
CA ASP A 152 -10.27 11.81 -8.64
C ASP A 152 -9.96 11.74 -10.16
N SER A 153 -10.20 12.84 -10.90
CA SER A 153 -9.95 12.96 -12.34
C SER A 153 -8.45 12.86 -12.74
N ALA A 154 -7.54 13.23 -11.86
CA ALA A 154 -6.10 13.22 -12.16
C ALA A 154 -5.44 11.84 -11.98
N TYR A 155 -6.11 10.92 -11.30
CA TYR A 155 -5.56 9.59 -11.02
C TYR A 155 -5.79 8.59 -12.16
N GLU A 156 -6.89 8.74 -12.91
CA GLU A 156 -7.23 7.86 -14.03
C GLU A 156 -6.29 8.03 -15.24
N ALA A 157 -5.75 9.23 -15.45
CA ALA A 157 -4.85 9.54 -16.57
C ALA A 157 -3.43 8.95 -16.45
N ARG A 158 -3.06 8.32 -15.32
CA ARG A 158 -1.71 7.79 -15.05
C ARG A 158 -1.65 6.27 -14.94
N SER A 159 -2.75 5.57 -15.19
CA SER A 159 -2.84 4.11 -15.11
C SER A 159 -2.81 3.42 -16.47
N THR A 160 -2.68 4.18 -17.54
CA THR A 160 -2.36 3.73 -18.90
C THR A 160 -0.86 3.96 -19.14
#